data_e3250b0e295b9e89091b0cb2386193e8
#
_entry.id   e3250b0e295b9e89091b0cb2386193e8
#
_cell.length_a   1.000
_cell.length_b   1.000
_cell.length_c   1.000
_cell.angle_alpha   90.00
_cell.angle_beta   90.00
_cell.angle_gamma   90.00
#
_symmetry.space_group_name_H-M   'P 1'
#
loop_
_entity.id
_entity.type
_entity.pdbx_description
1 polymer ?
#
loop_
_entity_poly.entity_id
_entity_poly.type
_entity_poly.pdbx_seq_one_letter_code
_entity_poly.pdbx_strand_id
1 'polypeptide(L)'
;GELMDGAKHLMDNGSNTQSPISNSPQGVQYPIGGTPSNSPQRASNIASLVRLLFLWSLGVGVIFTVVFALWSIPMYRMMTSDVVVLGRLTDFTAWLIAMPIVSTLAFMWDGVYTGATAGKQIRNGMILAAIGFVLGYVATAHWWGVHALFVGYFLHLAARVIYLTAAWKQVVEQ
;
A
#
# COMPACT_ATOMS: atom_id res chain seq x y z
N GLY A 1 52.26 -30.45 -45.15
CA GLY A 1 52.38 -30.56 -43.67
C GLY A 1 52.12 -29.18 -42.94
N GLU A 2 52.45 -28.04 -43.57
CA GLU A 2 52.43 -26.73 -42.93
C GLU A 2 51.06 -26.10 -42.85
N LEU A 3 50.10 -26.48 -43.69
CA LEU A 3 48.75 -25.87 -43.67
C LEU A 3 47.84 -26.40 -42.53
N MET A 4 48.14 -27.56 -41.97
CA MET A 4 47.36 -28.15 -40.88
C MET A 4 47.82 -27.68 -39.47
N ASP A 5 49.06 -27.24 -39.36
CA ASP A 5 49.60 -26.76 -38.08
C ASP A 5 49.16 -25.32 -37.78
N GLY A 6 48.98 -24.49 -38.80
CA GLY A 6 48.44 -23.14 -38.67
C GLY A 6 46.97 -23.09 -38.23
N ALA A 7 46.16 -24.10 -38.62
CA ALA A 7 44.75 -24.18 -38.24
C ALA A 7 44.56 -24.58 -36.76
N LYS A 8 45.45 -25.39 -36.22
CA LYS A 8 45.42 -25.76 -34.79
C LYS A 8 45.79 -24.59 -33.89
N HIS A 9 46.72 -23.73 -34.31
CA HIS A 9 47.13 -22.58 -33.53
C HIS A 9 46.04 -21.48 -33.47
N LEU A 10 45.17 -21.43 -34.49
CA LEU A 10 44.04 -20.48 -34.51
C LEU A 10 42.83 -20.96 -33.69
N MET A 11 42.67 -22.26 -33.48
CA MET A 11 41.61 -22.85 -32.68
C MET A 11 41.88 -22.81 -31.18
N ASP A 12 43.15 -22.82 -30.78
CA ASP A 12 43.55 -22.82 -29.36
C ASP A 12 43.58 -21.40 -28.75
N ASN A 13 43.57 -20.34 -29.59
CA ASN A 13 43.57 -18.96 -29.15
C ASN A 13 42.16 -18.32 -29.02
N GLY A 14 41.11 -19.09 -29.25
CA GLY A 14 39.70 -18.65 -29.19
C GLY A 14 39.01 -18.75 -27.82
N SER A 15 39.67 -19.33 -26.81
CA SER A 15 39.03 -19.58 -25.51
C SER A 15 39.40 -18.59 -24.42
N ASN A 16 40.13 -17.51 -24.75
CA ASN A 16 40.48 -16.50 -23.77
C ASN A 16 39.70 -15.16 -24.04
N THR A 17 38.39 -15.24 -24.07
CA THR A 17 37.55 -14.07 -23.97
C THR A 17 37.66 -13.53 -22.54
N GLN A 18 38.72 -12.78 -22.28
CA GLN A 18 38.77 -11.86 -21.15
C GLN A 18 37.61 -10.89 -21.30
N SER A 19 36.66 -10.99 -20.37
CA SER A 19 35.62 -9.99 -20.16
C SER A 19 36.27 -8.62 -20.07
N PRO A 20 35.74 -7.57 -20.72
CA PRO A 20 36.27 -6.22 -20.60
C PRO A 20 36.28 -5.83 -19.15
N ILE A 21 37.48 -5.56 -18.61
CA ILE A 21 37.68 -4.97 -17.29
C ILE A 21 37.02 -3.60 -17.34
N SER A 22 35.85 -3.49 -16.74
CA SER A 22 35.20 -2.25 -16.46
C SER A 22 36.11 -1.45 -15.53
N ASN A 23 36.81 -0.44 -16.05
CA ASN A 23 37.46 0.60 -15.28
C ASN A 23 36.39 1.50 -14.63
N SER A 24 35.71 1.00 -13.63
CA SER A 24 34.89 1.83 -12.75
C SER A 24 35.78 2.48 -11.71
N PRO A 25 35.60 3.79 -11.44
CA PRO A 25 36.34 4.46 -10.39
C PRO A 25 36.15 3.74 -9.06
N GLN A 26 37.21 3.48 -8.35
CA GLN A 26 37.22 2.84 -7.06
C GLN A 26 36.26 3.54 -6.10
N GLY A 27 35.30 2.82 -5.52
CA GLY A 27 34.62 3.29 -4.33
C GLY A 27 33.22 2.78 -4.05
N VAL A 28 32.48 2.25 -5.03
CA VAL A 28 31.16 1.70 -4.72
C VAL A 28 31.12 0.23 -5.13
N GLN A 29 31.62 -0.62 -4.25
CA GLN A 29 31.31 -2.04 -4.32
C GLN A 29 29.84 -2.21 -3.92
N TYR A 30 28.96 -2.24 -4.92
CA TYR A 30 27.65 -2.82 -4.72
C TYR A 30 27.88 -4.31 -4.47
N PRO A 31 27.52 -4.88 -3.33
CA PRO A 31 27.59 -6.30 -3.14
C PRO A 31 26.56 -6.95 -4.07
N ILE A 32 27.01 -7.34 -5.27
CA ILE A 32 26.29 -8.25 -6.16
C ILE A 32 26.49 -9.67 -5.60
N GLY A 33 26.04 -9.83 -4.40
CA GLY A 33 25.94 -11.11 -3.72
C GLY A 33 24.65 -11.03 -2.95
N GLY A 34 23.58 -11.56 -3.55
CA GLY A 34 22.29 -11.61 -2.88
C GLY A 34 22.46 -12.26 -1.51
N THR A 35 22.45 -11.45 -0.45
CA THR A 35 22.12 -11.98 0.85
C THR A 35 20.79 -12.71 0.70
N PRO A 36 20.68 -13.95 1.17
CA PRO A 36 19.46 -14.73 1.02
C PRO A 36 18.28 -13.89 1.48
N SER A 37 17.25 -13.82 0.63
CA SER A 37 16.07 -12.98 0.80
C SER A 37 15.30 -13.22 2.10
N ASN A 38 15.67 -14.23 2.85
CA ASN A 38 15.04 -14.74 4.07
C ASN A 38 15.87 -14.53 5.34
N SER A 39 16.77 -13.55 5.40
CA SER A 39 17.45 -13.29 6.66
C SER A 39 16.44 -12.76 7.70
N PRO A 40 16.43 -13.31 8.93
CA PRO A 40 15.52 -12.87 10.00
C PRO A 40 15.68 -11.37 10.31
N GLN A 41 16.84 -10.81 10.05
CA GLN A 41 17.14 -9.40 10.18
C GLN A 41 16.34 -8.52 9.19
N ARG A 42 16.15 -8.97 7.95
CA ARG A 42 15.36 -8.24 6.94
C ARG A 42 13.89 -8.21 7.34
N ALA A 43 13.34 -9.33 7.77
CA ALA A 43 11.96 -9.43 8.23
C ALA A 43 11.71 -8.51 9.46
N SER A 44 12.63 -8.45 10.41
CA SER A 44 12.52 -7.57 11.58
C SER A 44 12.59 -6.09 11.21
N ASN A 45 13.44 -5.72 10.26
CA ASN A 45 13.55 -4.34 9.77
C ASN A 45 12.28 -3.90 9.04
N ILE A 46 11.70 -4.77 8.21
CA ILE A 46 10.44 -4.49 7.50
C ILE A 46 9.28 -4.34 8.52
N ALA A 47 9.21 -5.21 9.51
CA ALA A 47 8.20 -5.11 10.55
C ALA A 47 8.31 -3.81 11.37
N SER A 48 9.52 -3.37 11.67
CA SER A 48 9.79 -2.10 12.36
C SER A 48 9.33 -0.90 11.52
N LEU A 49 9.62 -0.90 10.22
CA LEU A 49 9.20 0.14 9.29
C LEU A 49 7.66 0.20 9.18
N VAL A 50 7.00 -0.95 9.06
CA VAL A 50 5.53 -1.00 9.00
C VAL A 50 4.91 -0.47 10.29
N ARG A 51 5.48 -0.82 11.45
CA ARG A 51 5.02 -0.30 12.74
C ARG A 51 5.17 1.22 12.82
N LEU A 52 6.29 1.76 12.35
CA LEU A 52 6.52 3.20 12.31
C LEU A 52 5.52 3.90 11.38
N LEU A 53 5.31 3.36 10.18
CA LEU A 53 4.31 3.87 9.24
C LEU A 53 2.89 3.83 9.84
N PHE A 54 2.55 2.77 10.56
CA PHE A 54 1.28 2.66 11.26
C PHE A 54 1.08 3.77 12.28
N LEU A 55 2.09 4.03 13.12
CA LEU A 55 2.04 5.09 14.12
C LEU A 55 1.91 6.49 13.48
N TRP A 56 2.69 6.75 12.43
CA TRP A 56 2.59 8.01 11.69
C TRP A 56 1.23 8.19 11.01
N SER A 57 0.74 7.16 10.34
CA SER A 57 -0.58 7.17 9.72
C SER A 57 -1.69 7.41 10.75
N LEU A 58 -1.63 6.72 11.89
CA LEU A 58 -2.59 6.91 12.96
C LEU A 58 -2.55 8.34 13.51
N GLY A 59 -1.35 8.90 13.69
CA GLY A 59 -1.18 10.30 14.11
C GLY A 59 -1.83 11.29 13.14
N VAL A 60 -1.59 11.12 11.85
CA VAL A 60 -2.24 11.93 10.80
C VAL A 60 -3.77 11.76 10.83
N GLY A 61 -4.27 10.52 10.94
CA GLY A 61 -5.70 10.25 11.04
C GLY A 61 -6.35 10.92 12.23
N VAL A 62 -5.70 10.89 13.41
CA VAL A 62 -6.18 11.58 14.62
C VAL A 62 -6.21 13.08 14.41
N ILE A 63 -5.16 13.68 13.83
CA ILE A 63 -5.13 15.12 13.53
C ILE A 63 -6.31 15.52 12.63
N PHE A 64 -6.54 14.80 11.53
CA PHE A 64 -7.67 15.07 10.64
C PHE A 64 -9.01 14.89 11.35
N THR A 65 -9.15 13.85 12.17
CA THR A 65 -10.38 13.63 12.97
C THR A 65 -10.65 14.80 13.92
N VAL A 66 -9.61 15.30 14.61
CA VAL A 66 -9.73 16.47 15.51
C VAL A 66 -10.07 17.73 14.71
N VAL A 67 -9.43 17.96 13.56
CA VAL A 67 -9.75 19.10 12.69
C VAL A 67 -11.21 19.04 12.23
N PHE A 68 -11.69 17.89 11.77
CA PHE A 68 -13.09 17.73 11.39
C PHE A 68 -14.06 17.91 12.58
N ALA A 69 -13.70 17.41 13.76
CA ALA A 69 -14.53 17.58 14.95
C ALA A 69 -14.68 19.05 15.37
N LEU A 70 -13.59 19.82 15.29
CA LEU A 70 -13.58 21.23 15.72
C LEU A 70 -14.09 22.19 14.64
N TRP A 71 -13.84 21.88 13.36
CA TRP A 71 -14.13 22.78 12.23
C TRP A 71 -15.20 22.29 11.25
N SER A 72 -15.96 21.25 11.58
CA SER A 72 -17.00 20.71 10.69
C SER A 72 -18.00 21.78 10.23
N ILE A 73 -18.57 22.57 11.16
CA ILE A 73 -19.58 23.59 10.84
C ILE A 73 -19.02 24.71 9.95
N PRO A 74 -17.87 25.35 10.24
CA PRO A 74 -17.25 26.30 9.32
C PRO A 74 -16.99 25.71 7.92
N MET A 75 -16.51 24.46 7.84
CA MET A 75 -16.25 23.80 6.55
C MET A 75 -17.53 23.58 5.75
N TYR A 76 -18.63 23.18 6.40
CA TYR A 76 -19.93 23.03 5.74
C TYR A 76 -20.46 24.36 5.20
N ARG A 77 -20.30 25.45 5.95
CA ARG A 77 -20.70 26.80 5.52
C ARG A 77 -19.87 27.33 4.35
N MET A 78 -18.64 26.87 4.17
CA MET A 78 -17.83 27.19 3.00
C MET A 78 -18.31 26.45 1.74
N MET A 79 -18.89 25.26 1.92
CA MET A 79 -19.34 24.41 0.80
C MET A 79 -20.76 24.76 0.35
N THR A 80 -21.64 25.22 1.26
CA THR A 80 -23.03 25.54 0.95
C THR A 80 -23.57 26.66 1.83
N SER A 81 -24.38 27.53 1.22
CA SER A 81 -25.14 28.56 1.92
C SER A 81 -26.59 28.12 2.19
N ASP A 82 -26.99 26.95 1.73
CA ASP A 82 -28.34 26.44 1.91
C ASP A 82 -28.50 25.85 3.33
N VAL A 83 -29.41 26.45 4.09
CA VAL A 83 -29.69 26.08 5.49
C VAL A 83 -30.26 24.66 5.60
N VAL A 84 -31.04 24.22 4.60
CA VAL A 84 -31.62 22.88 4.60
C VAL A 84 -30.54 21.82 4.41
N VAL A 85 -29.63 22.07 3.46
CA VAL A 85 -28.47 21.18 3.23
C VAL A 85 -27.55 21.17 4.44
N LEU A 86 -27.30 22.33 5.04
CA LEU A 86 -26.45 22.44 6.24
C LEU A 86 -27.05 21.66 7.41
N GLY A 87 -28.37 21.73 7.62
CA GLY A 87 -29.05 20.92 8.64
C GLY A 87 -28.89 19.42 8.42
N ARG A 88 -28.98 18.97 7.16
CA ARG A 88 -28.74 17.55 6.83
C ARG A 88 -27.29 17.11 7.03
N LEU A 89 -26.33 17.97 6.72
CA LEU A 89 -24.90 17.66 6.94
C LEU A 89 -24.57 17.46 8.41
N THR A 90 -25.25 18.15 9.33
CA THR A 90 -25.04 17.96 10.77
C THR A 90 -25.44 16.56 11.24
N ASP A 91 -26.45 15.94 10.63
CA ASP A 91 -26.88 14.58 10.94
C ASP A 91 -25.80 13.53 10.59
N PHE A 92 -24.94 13.84 9.60
CA PHE A 92 -23.86 12.98 9.14
C PHE A 92 -22.50 13.30 9.75
N THR A 93 -22.40 14.32 10.60
CA THR A 93 -21.12 14.80 11.17
C THR A 93 -20.38 13.69 11.91
N ALA A 94 -21.08 12.84 12.66
CA ALA A 94 -20.45 11.73 13.38
C ALA A 94 -19.73 10.75 12.42
N TRP A 95 -20.33 10.45 11.29
CA TRP A 95 -19.73 9.59 10.25
C TRP A 95 -18.51 10.25 9.63
N LEU A 96 -18.59 11.55 9.31
CA LEU A 96 -17.51 12.32 8.71
C LEU A 96 -16.31 12.47 9.66
N ILE A 97 -16.54 12.59 10.97
CA ILE A 97 -15.49 12.63 11.99
C ILE A 97 -14.79 11.26 12.10
N ALA A 98 -15.53 10.15 12.01
CA ALA A 98 -14.95 8.81 12.09
C ALA A 98 -14.19 8.40 10.81
N MET A 99 -14.54 8.97 9.65
CA MET A 99 -13.95 8.62 8.36
C MET A 99 -12.42 8.72 8.32
N PRO A 100 -11.78 9.82 8.72
CA PRO A 100 -10.34 9.98 8.57
C PRO A 100 -9.53 8.90 9.29
N ILE A 101 -9.91 8.54 10.51
CA ILE A 101 -9.17 7.57 11.31
C ILE A 101 -9.26 6.16 10.71
N VAL A 102 -10.43 5.77 10.22
CA VAL A 102 -10.63 4.45 9.58
C VAL A 102 -9.97 4.39 8.22
N SER A 103 -10.10 5.45 7.42
CA SER A 103 -9.48 5.55 6.09
C SER A 103 -7.96 5.50 6.16
N THR A 104 -7.36 6.12 7.18
CA THR A 104 -5.91 6.15 7.35
C THR A 104 -5.30 4.77 7.46
N LEU A 105 -5.98 3.83 8.14
CA LEU A 105 -5.53 2.43 8.25
C LEU A 105 -5.52 1.74 6.88
N ALA A 106 -6.54 1.97 6.06
CA ALA A 106 -6.61 1.41 4.72
C ALA A 106 -5.51 1.98 3.81
N PHE A 107 -5.31 3.29 3.82
CA PHE A 107 -4.27 3.96 3.02
C PHE A 107 -2.85 3.58 3.44
N MET A 108 -2.62 3.35 4.72
CA MET A 108 -1.33 2.86 5.20
C MET A 108 -0.98 1.50 4.57
N TRP A 109 -1.92 0.56 4.58
CA TRP A 109 -1.72 -0.73 3.94
C TRP A 109 -1.52 -0.60 2.43
N ASP A 110 -2.26 0.27 1.76
CA ASP A 110 -2.06 0.54 0.34
C ASP A 110 -0.65 1.03 0.03
N GLY A 111 -0.13 1.94 0.85
CA GLY A 111 1.23 2.44 0.74
C GLY A 111 2.28 1.33 0.91
N VAL A 112 2.11 0.46 1.91
CA VAL A 112 3.00 -0.68 2.17
C VAL A 112 3.00 -1.65 0.99
N TYR A 113 1.84 -2.04 0.48
CA TYR A 113 1.73 -2.99 -0.63
C TYR A 113 2.17 -2.39 -1.97
N THR A 114 1.95 -1.09 -2.18
CA THR A 114 2.47 -0.37 -3.35
C THR A 114 3.99 -0.32 -3.32
N GLY A 115 4.58 -0.01 -2.16
CA GLY A 115 6.03 -0.03 -1.97
C GLY A 115 6.66 -1.42 -2.15
N ALA A 116 5.93 -2.47 -1.80
CA ALA A 116 6.33 -3.87 -2.01
C ALA A 116 6.04 -4.38 -3.44
N THR A 117 5.50 -3.53 -4.34
CA THR A 117 5.10 -3.91 -5.71
C THR A 117 4.10 -5.08 -5.78
N ALA A 118 3.34 -5.30 -4.70
CA ALA A 118 2.42 -6.41 -4.53
C ALA A 118 1.02 -6.11 -5.12
N GLY A 119 0.96 -5.77 -6.40
CA GLY A 119 -0.27 -5.32 -7.08
C GLY A 119 -1.40 -6.34 -7.10
N LYS A 120 -1.09 -7.65 -7.07
CA LYS A 120 -2.12 -8.70 -7.02
C LYS A 120 -2.93 -8.65 -5.74
N GLN A 121 -2.28 -8.44 -4.59
CA GLN A 121 -2.91 -8.35 -3.29
C GLN A 121 -3.78 -7.09 -3.18
N ILE A 122 -3.30 -5.94 -3.69
CA ILE A 122 -4.09 -4.70 -3.73
C ILE A 122 -5.36 -4.92 -4.54
N ARG A 123 -5.25 -5.47 -5.75
CA ARG A 123 -6.40 -5.75 -6.61
C ARG A 123 -7.43 -6.66 -5.94
N ASN A 124 -6.98 -7.77 -5.37
CA ASN A 124 -7.87 -8.71 -4.70
C ASN A 124 -8.54 -8.08 -3.46
N GLY A 125 -7.80 -7.26 -2.71
CA GLY A 125 -8.34 -6.48 -1.60
C GLY A 125 -9.40 -5.47 -2.04
N MET A 126 -9.22 -4.81 -3.19
CA MET A 126 -10.22 -3.90 -3.76
C MET A 126 -11.50 -4.63 -4.17
N ILE A 127 -11.39 -5.81 -4.80
CA ILE A 127 -12.55 -6.61 -5.20
C ILE A 127 -13.33 -7.04 -3.97
N LEU A 128 -12.66 -7.56 -2.94
CA LEU A 128 -13.30 -7.97 -1.70
C LEU A 128 -13.98 -6.79 -0.99
N ALA A 129 -13.30 -5.64 -0.97
CA ALA A 129 -13.84 -4.42 -0.39
C ALA A 129 -15.07 -3.92 -1.14
N ALA A 130 -15.09 -3.99 -2.48
CA ALA A 130 -16.26 -3.64 -3.29
C ALA A 130 -17.46 -4.56 -2.99
N ILE A 131 -17.23 -5.86 -2.86
CA ILE A 131 -18.25 -6.82 -2.43
C ILE A 131 -18.77 -6.46 -1.04
N GLY A 132 -17.87 -6.16 -0.10
CA GLY A 132 -18.21 -5.73 1.26
C GLY A 132 -19.08 -4.46 1.28
N PHE A 133 -18.76 -3.48 0.42
CA PHE A 133 -19.58 -2.27 0.24
C PHE A 133 -21.00 -2.61 -0.22
N VAL A 134 -21.13 -3.38 -1.29
CA VAL A 134 -22.43 -3.73 -1.88
C VAL A 134 -23.27 -4.52 -0.87
N LEU A 135 -22.69 -5.51 -0.21
CA LEU A 135 -23.37 -6.31 0.81
C LEU A 135 -23.81 -5.45 1.99
N GLY A 136 -22.93 -4.59 2.50
CA GLY A 136 -23.24 -3.67 3.60
C GLY A 136 -24.34 -2.70 3.25
N TYR A 137 -24.27 -2.10 2.05
CA TYR A 137 -25.29 -1.19 1.57
C TYR A 137 -26.65 -1.88 1.40
N VAL A 138 -26.72 -3.01 0.68
CA VAL A 138 -27.96 -3.72 0.42
C VAL A 138 -28.60 -4.22 1.73
N ALA A 139 -27.80 -4.73 2.67
CA ALA A 139 -28.29 -5.22 3.94
C ALA A 139 -28.92 -4.10 4.82
N THR A 140 -28.41 -2.87 4.71
CA THR A 140 -28.82 -1.78 5.61
C THR A 140 -29.69 -0.71 4.93
N ALA A 141 -29.74 -0.67 3.59
CA ALA A 141 -30.45 0.35 2.84
C ALA A 141 -31.95 0.43 3.16
N HIS A 142 -32.57 -0.73 3.39
CA HIS A 142 -34.00 -0.79 3.70
C HIS A 142 -34.37 -0.13 5.04
N TRP A 143 -33.47 -0.18 6.02
CA TRP A 143 -33.75 0.26 7.39
C TRP A 143 -33.15 1.62 7.71
N TRP A 144 -31.98 1.97 7.13
CA TRP A 144 -31.20 3.12 7.51
C TRP A 144 -31.09 4.20 6.41
N GLY A 145 -31.71 4.00 5.27
CA GLY A 145 -31.72 4.97 4.17
C GLY A 145 -30.33 5.45 3.78
N VAL A 146 -30.08 6.77 3.85
CA VAL A 146 -28.80 7.36 3.45
C VAL A 146 -27.63 6.92 4.35
N HIS A 147 -27.89 6.62 5.63
CA HIS A 147 -26.84 6.11 6.54
C HIS A 147 -26.25 4.77 6.10
N ALA A 148 -26.99 3.99 5.29
CA ALA A 148 -26.53 2.74 4.72
C ALA A 148 -25.29 2.90 3.84
N LEU A 149 -25.14 4.06 3.17
CA LEU A 149 -23.94 4.37 2.38
C LEU A 149 -22.69 4.44 3.25
N PHE A 150 -22.80 5.06 4.41
CA PHE A 150 -21.69 5.15 5.36
C PHE A 150 -21.34 3.78 5.94
N VAL A 151 -22.34 2.97 6.29
CA VAL A 151 -22.12 1.59 6.76
C VAL A 151 -21.43 0.77 5.67
N GLY A 152 -21.91 0.84 4.42
CA GLY A 152 -21.26 0.17 3.28
C GLY A 152 -19.80 0.61 3.11
N TYR A 153 -19.55 1.92 3.21
CA TYR A 153 -18.19 2.47 3.11
C TYR A 153 -17.27 1.98 4.23
N PHE A 154 -17.73 1.99 5.48
CA PHE A 154 -16.95 1.46 6.59
C PHE A 154 -16.68 -0.04 6.45
N LEU A 155 -17.65 -0.79 5.96
CA LEU A 155 -17.48 -2.22 5.70
C LEU A 155 -16.49 -2.48 4.56
N HIS A 156 -16.51 -1.63 3.52
CA HIS A 156 -15.51 -1.62 2.46
C HIS A 156 -14.08 -1.45 3.02
N LEU A 157 -13.88 -0.41 3.84
CA LEU A 157 -12.57 -0.16 4.45
C LEU A 157 -12.14 -1.29 5.39
N ALA A 158 -13.07 -1.79 6.22
CA ALA A 158 -12.78 -2.89 7.13
C ALA A 158 -12.39 -4.18 6.39
N ALA A 159 -13.14 -4.56 5.35
CA ALA A 159 -12.83 -5.72 4.52
C ALA A 159 -11.45 -5.61 3.88
N ARG A 160 -11.10 -4.42 3.39
CA ARG A 160 -9.79 -4.13 2.80
C ARG A 160 -8.66 -4.26 3.82
N VAL A 161 -8.79 -3.63 4.98
CA VAL A 161 -7.78 -3.70 6.06
C VAL A 161 -7.60 -5.13 6.54
N ILE A 162 -8.68 -5.87 6.77
CA ILE A 162 -8.63 -7.27 7.22
C ILE A 162 -7.91 -8.13 6.18
N TYR A 163 -8.28 -8.01 4.90
CA TYR A 163 -7.66 -8.79 3.83
C TYR A 163 -6.16 -8.50 3.70
N LEU A 164 -5.78 -7.22 3.65
CA LEU A 164 -4.37 -6.83 3.50
C LEU A 164 -3.55 -7.23 4.74
N THR A 165 -4.11 -7.12 5.93
CA THR A 165 -3.46 -7.59 7.15
C THR A 165 -3.26 -9.12 7.15
N ALA A 166 -4.24 -9.88 6.66
CA ALA A 166 -4.13 -11.33 6.56
C ALA A 166 -3.12 -11.77 5.47
N ALA A 167 -3.07 -11.02 4.35
CA ALA A 167 -2.16 -11.30 3.25
C ALA A 167 -0.70 -10.85 3.52
N TRP A 168 -0.44 -10.15 4.62
CA TRP A 168 0.88 -9.60 4.97
C TRP A 168 1.99 -10.66 4.98
N LYS A 169 1.72 -11.83 5.54
CA LYS A 169 2.69 -12.92 5.58
C LYS A 169 3.17 -13.34 4.20
N GLN A 170 2.28 -13.35 3.21
CA GLN A 170 2.61 -13.71 1.82
C GLN A 170 3.55 -12.70 1.14
N VAL A 171 3.61 -11.47 1.61
CA VAL A 171 4.46 -10.42 1.04
C VAL A 171 5.84 -10.41 1.70
N VAL A 172 5.94 -10.76 2.97
CA VAL A 172 7.22 -10.83 3.71
C VAL A 172 8.03 -12.07 3.31
N GLU A 173 7.37 -13.13 2.88
CA GLU A 173 7.99 -14.40 2.50
C GLU A 173 8.44 -14.46 1.01
N GLN A 174 8.14 -13.42 0.21
CA GLN A 174 8.61 -13.25 -1.18
C GLN A 174 9.93 -12.48 -1.25
#